data_89d98fb04ade7755b7e718ca2a3d4d05
#
_entry.id   89d98fb04ade7755b7e718ca2a3d4d05
#
_cell.length_a   1.000
_cell.length_b   1.000
_cell.length_c   1.000
_cell.angle_alpha   90.00
_cell.angle_beta   90.00
_cell.angle_gamma   90.00
#
_symmetry.space_group_name_H-M   'P 1'
#
loop_
_entity.id
_entity.type
_entity.pdbx_description
1 polymer ?
#
loop_
_entity_poly.entity_id
_entity_poly.type
_entity_poly.pdbx_seq_one_letter_code
_entity_poly.pdbx_strand_id
1 'polypeptide(L)'
;MASGDAIHARIVAHLWPRGGVEVVRANKGYTLYSTRTGGQVARLRPIGEEDKVQVLWWRRSAWGDPGDFGPVVMPLDQALNFVAAESFFWISA
;
A
#
# COMPACT_ATOMS: atom_id res chain seq x y z
N MET A 1 -20.68 -6.26 -9.95
CA MET A 1 -20.34 -6.33 -9.56
C MET A 1 -19.43 -6.13 -9.27
N ALA A 2 -19.14 -6.05 -9.43
CA ALA A 2 -18.33 -6.01 -9.21
C ALA A 2 -17.74 -5.85 -8.41
N SER A 3 -17.68 -6.44 -8.09
CA SER A 3 -17.28 -6.49 -7.10
C SER A 3 -16.56 -5.66 -6.71
N GLY A 4 -16.86 -5.05 -6.91
CA GLY A 4 -16.30 -4.11 -6.50
C GLY A 4 -15.16 -4.19 -5.74
N ASP A 5 -14.20 -3.76 -6.15
CA ASP A 5 -13.02 -3.73 -5.33
C ASP A 5 -13.01 -2.39 -4.60
N ALA A 6 -13.68 -2.37 -3.46
CA ALA A 6 -13.77 -1.15 -2.66
C ALA A 6 -12.41 -0.72 -2.15
N ILE A 7 -11.53 -1.67 -1.83
CA ILE A 7 -10.18 -1.36 -1.37
C ILE A 7 -9.39 -0.69 -2.48
N HIS A 8 -9.43 -1.25 -3.68
CA HIS A 8 -8.75 -0.67 -4.84
C HIS A 8 -9.23 0.76 -5.08
N ALA A 9 -10.54 0.96 -5.06
CA ALA A 9 -11.12 2.29 -5.29
C ALA A 9 -10.67 3.30 -4.22
N ARG A 10 -10.61 2.88 -2.97
CA ARG A 10 -10.17 3.75 -1.87
C ARG A 10 -8.71 4.13 -2.02
N ILE A 11 -7.87 3.19 -2.43
CA ILE A 11 -6.44 3.49 -2.65
C ILE A 11 -6.28 4.50 -3.78
N VAL A 12 -6.95 4.29 -4.89
CA VAL A 12 -6.85 5.18 -6.05
C VAL A 12 -7.38 6.57 -5.72
N ALA A 13 -8.44 6.66 -4.92
CA ALA A 13 -9.06 7.93 -4.58
C ALA A 13 -8.31 8.71 -3.50
N HIS A 14 -7.36 8.09 -2.81
CA HIS A 14 -6.60 8.76 -1.76
C HIS A 14 -5.73 9.87 -2.34
N LEU A 15 -5.51 10.92 -1.56
CA LEU A 15 -4.63 12.00 -1.96
C LEU A 15 -3.17 11.58 -1.74
N TRP A 16 -2.41 11.53 -2.82
CA TRP A 16 -1.02 11.11 -2.78
C TRP A 16 -0.11 12.31 -3.03
N PRO A 17 0.39 12.97 -1.95
CA PRO A 17 1.16 14.21 -2.11
C PRO A 17 2.49 14.03 -2.84
N ARG A 18 3.00 12.81 -2.87
CA ARG A 18 4.27 12.53 -3.57
C ARG A 18 4.05 12.03 -5.00
N GLY A 19 2.84 12.17 -5.53
CA GLY A 19 2.46 11.69 -6.85
C GLY A 19 1.50 10.53 -6.73
N GLY A 20 0.74 10.29 -7.80
CA GLY A 20 -0.26 9.23 -7.80
C GLY A 20 0.32 7.83 -7.76
N VAL A 21 -0.52 6.86 -7.50
CA VAL A 21 -0.12 5.46 -7.51
C VAL A 21 -0.97 4.67 -8.47
N GLU A 22 -0.36 3.66 -9.06
CA GLU A 22 -1.04 2.63 -9.83
C GLU A 22 -1.15 1.40 -8.94
N VAL A 23 -2.32 0.78 -8.90
CA VAL A 23 -2.59 -0.32 -7.99
C VAL A 23 -2.75 -1.60 -8.78
N VAL A 24 -1.99 -2.63 -8.41
CA VAL A 24 -2.09 -3.95 -9.03
C VAL A 24 -2.49 -4.95 -7.96
N ARG A 25 -3.62 -5.61 -8.17
CA ARG A 25 -4.09 -6.64 -7.26
C ARG A 25 -3.49 -7.98 -7.66
N ALA A 26 -2.76 -8.60 -6.72
CA ALA A 26 -2.16 -9.89 -6.95
C ALA A 26 -1.84 -10.58 -5.63
N ASN A 27 -1.92 -11.90 -5.60
CA ASN A 27 -1.53 -12.69 -4.43
C ASN A 27 -2.17 -12.21 -3.13
N LYS A 28 -3.48 -11.94 -3.19
CA LYS A 28 -4.29 -11.52 -2.04
C LYS A 28 -3.85 -10.19 -1.45
N GLY A 29 -3.23 -9.33 -2.25
CA GLY A 29 -2.80 -8.03 -1.80
C GLY A 29 -2.84 -7.01 -2.92
N TYR A 30 -2.50 -5.77 -2.58
CA TYR A 30 -2.51 -4.65 -3.51
C TYR A 30 -1.13 -4.03 -3.51
N THR A 31 -0.47 -4.05 -4.65
CA THR A 31 0.84 -3.44 -4.81
C THR A 31 0.67 -2.06 -5.43
N LEU A 32 1.28 -1.06 -4.80
CA LEU A 32 1.22 0.33 -5.24
C LEU A 32 2.53 0.67 -5.93
N TYR A 33 2.41 1.19 -7.15
CA TYR A 33 3.55 1.67 -7.92
C TYR A 33 3.42 3.17 -8.14
N SER A 34 4.52 3.88 -8.10
CA SER A 34 4.51 5.30 -8.41
C SER A 34 4.18 5.51 -9.88
N THR A 35 3.23 6.37 -10.17
CA THR A 35 2.91 6.69 -11.57
C THR A 35 3.99 7.51 -12.23
N ARG A 36 4.85 8.18 -11.43
CA ARG A 36 5.93 9.00 -11.98
C ARG A 36 7.12 8.16 -12.43
N THR A 37 7.45 7.12 -11.69
CA THR A 37 8.70 6.37 -11.92
C THR A 37 8.47 4.90 -12.23
N GLY A 38 7.29 4.37 -11.90
CA GLY A 38 7.02 2.94 -12.00
C GLY A 38 7.61 2.13 -10.86
N GLY A 39 8.26 2.77 -9.90
CA GLY A 39 8.87 2.05 -8.78
C GLY A 39 7.85 1.61 -7.75
N GLN A 40 8.20 0.57 -7.00
CA GLN A 40 7.33 0.04 -5.93
C GLN A 40 7.27 1.02 -4.77
N VAL A 41 6.04 1.31 -4.32
CA VAL A 41 5.81 2.18 -3.17
C VAL A 41 5.52 1.34 -1.94
N ALA A 42 4.48 0.55 -1.97
CA ALA A 42 4.04 -0.23 -0.83
C ALA A 42 3.16 -1.38 -1.29
N ARG A 43 2.92 -2.32 -0.38
CA ARG A 43 1.96 -3.38 -0.61
C ARG A 43 1.01 -3.42 0.57
N LEU A 44 -0.28 -3.48 0.29
CA LEU A 44 -1.32 -3.54 1.31
C LEU A 44 -2.02 -4.89 1.18
N ARG A 45 -2.02 -5.66 2.25
CA ARG A 45 -2.58 -7.00 2.24
C ARG A 45 -3.72 -7.10 3.26
N PRO A 46 -4.96 -7.21 2.81
CA PRO A 46 -6.09 -7.39 3.73
C PRO A 46 -5.92 -8.66 4.55
N ILE A 47 -6.22 -8.57 5.84
CA ILE A 47 -6.03 -9.70 6.75
C ILE A 47 -7.33 -10.42 7.08
N GLY A 48 -8.46 -9.99 6.49
CA GLY A 48 -9.74 -10.63 6.73
C GLY A 48 -10.45 -10.16 7.98
N GLU A 49 -9.95 -9.12 8.63
CA GLU A 49 -10.58 -8.53 9.81
C GLU A 49 -11.03 -7.12 9.48
N GLU A 50 -12.33 -6.93 9.38
CA GLU A 50 -12.91 -5.61 9.14
C GLU A 50 -12.18 -4.89 7.99
N ASP A 51 -11.65 -3.71 8.29
CA ASP A 51 -11.02 -2.84 7.32
C ASP A 51 -9.50 -2.86 7.43
N LYS A 52 -8.94 -3.84 8.13
CA LYS A 52 -7.51 -3.84 8.45
C LYS A 52 -6.67 -4.45 7.34
N VAL A 53 -5.51 -3.87 7.13
CA VAL A 53 -4.53 -4.36 6.16
C VAL A 53 -3.15 -4.42 6.80
N GLN A 54 -2.36 -5.37 6.34
CA GLN A 54 -0.94 -5.42 6.67
C GLN A 54 -0.20 -4.53 5.66
N VAL A 55 0.71 -3.70 6.16
CA VAL A 55 1.47 -2.77 5.32
C VAL A 55 2.88 -3.34 5.14
N LEU A 56 3.32 -3.42 3.89
CA LEU A 56 4.64 -3.92 3.53
C LEU A 56 5.36 -2.87 2.69
N TRP A 57 6.68 -2.78 2.82
CA TRP A 57 7.46 -1.86 2.01
C TRP A 57 8.47 -2.62 1.16
N TRP A 58 8.90 -2.00 0.08
CA TRP A 58 9.85 -2.62 -0.84
C TRP A 58 11.26 -2.41 -0.33
N ARG A 59 11.93 -3.50 -0.01
CA ARG A 59 13.28 -3.47 0.55
C ARG A 59 14.27 -3.95 -0.49
N ARG A 60 14.40 -3.18 -1.56
CA ARG A 60 15.30 -3.44 -2.69
C ARG A 60 14.88 -4.62 -3.56
N SER A 61 14.65 -5.79 -3.00
CA SER A 61 14.34 -6.98 -3.78
C SER A 61 13.21 -7.81 -3.20
N ALA A 62 12.65 -7.39 -2.07
CA ALA A 62 11.59 -8.16 -1.42
C ALA A 62 10.70 -7.26 -0.59
N TRP A 63 9.48 -7.72 -0.37
CA TRP A 63 8.55 -7.05 0.52
C TRP A 63 8.89 -7.41 1.96
N GLY A 64 8.84 -6.43 2.83
CA GLY A 64 9.11 -6.63 4.25
C GLY A 64 8.27 -5.72 5.12
N ASP A 65 8.27 -6.00 6.43
CA ASP A 65 7.54 -5.20 7.39
C ASP A 65 8.30 -3.91 7.68
N PRO A 66 7.61 -2.75 7.71
CA PRO A 66 8.28 -1.48 7.98
C PRO A 66 8.60 -1.28 9.45
N GLY A 67 8.03 -2.10 10.34
CA GLY A 67 8.28 -1.99 11.78
C GLY A 67 9.35 -2.97 12.24
N ASP A 68 9.87 -2.74 13.46
CA ASP A 68 10.92 -3.58 14.02
C ASP A 68 10.38 -4.81 14.75
N PHE A 69 9.09 -4.83 15.03
CA PHE A 69 8.49 -5.83 15.90
C PHE A 69 7.42 -6.68 15.21
N GLY A 70 7.63 -7.01 13.94
CA GLY A 70 6.72 -7.87 13.22
C GLY A 70 5.73 -7.12 12.35
N PRO A 71 4.65 -7.77 11.95
CA PRO A 71 3.72 -7.18 10.98
C PRO A 71 3.10 -5.88 11.46
N VAL A 72 3.00 -4.94 10.56
CA VAL A 72 2.33 -3.65 10.82
C VAL A 72 0.94 -3.75 10.22
N VAL A 73 -0.08 -3.76 11.08
CA VAL A 73 -1.48 -3.92 10.69
C VAL A 73 -2.27 -2.72 11.18
N MET A 74 -3.09 -2.15 10.34
CA MET A 74 -3.90 -0.99 10.69
C MET A 74 -5.10 -0.88 9.77
N PRO A 75 -6.13 -0.10 10.14
CA PRO A 75 -7.24 0.17 9.22
C PRO A 75 -6.75 0.79 7.93
N LEU A 76 -7.46 0.53 6.84
CA LEU A 76 -7.02 0.97 5.51
C LEU A 76 -6.77 2.48 5.45
N ASP A 77 -7.64 3.30 6.01
CA ASP A 77 -7.44 4.75 5.97
C ASP A 77 -6.15 5.17 6.65
N GLN A 78 -5.82 4.55 7.79
CA GLN A 78 -4.57 4.83 8.47
C GLN A 78 -3.38 4.34 7.67
N ALA A 79 -3.53 3.19 7.02
CA ALA A 79 -2.47 2.63 6.19
C ALA A 79 -2.16 3.56 5.01
N LEU A 80 -3.18 4.10 4.37
CA LEU A 80 -2.99 5.03 3.26
C LEU A 80 -2.28 6.30 3.72
N ASN A 81 -2.68 6.86 4.86
CA ASN A 81 -2.02 8.02 5.42
C ASN A 81 -0.57 7.72 5.81
N PHE A 82 -0.32 6.56 6.38
CA PHE A 82 1.01 6.12 6.76
C PHE A 82 1.92 6.04 5.54
N VAL A 83 1.47 5.37 4.50
CA VAL A 83 2.24 5.24 3.26
C VAL A 83 2.49 6.60 2.62
N ALA A 84 1.47 7.46 2.60
CA ALA A 84 1.59 8.77 1.98
C ALA A 84 2.59 9.66 2.72
N ALA A 85 2.65 9.54 4.05
CA ALA A 85 3.45 10.43 4.89
C ALA A 85 4.91 10.02 5.02
N GLU A 86 5.20 8.71 5.00
CA GLU A 86 6.54 8.22 5.30
C GLU A 86 7.40 8.16 4.05
N SER A 87 8.49 8.90 4.08
CA SER A 87 9.35 9.02 2.91
C SER A 87 10.01 7.71 2.48
N PHE A 88 10.24 6.79 3.42
CA PHE A 88 10.94 5.55 3.08
C PHE A 88 10.16 4.67 2.08
N PHE A 89 8.84 4.80 2.01
CA PHE A 89 8.07 4.09 1.00
C PHE A 89 8.37 4.59 -0.41
N TRP A 90 8.88 5.81 -0.54
CA TRP A 90 9.04 6.48 -1.82
C TRP A 90 10.48 6.54 -2.30
N ILE A 91 11.41 5.92 -1.57
CA ILE A 91 12.84 5.97 -1.91
C ILE A 91 13.10 5.35 -3.28
N SER A 92 12.41 4.25 -3.58
CA SER A 92 12.58 3.57 -4.87
C SER A 92 11.55 4.00 -5.91
N ALA A 93 10.73 4.96 -5.57
CA ALA A 93 9.62 5.36 -6.43
C ALA A 93 9.77 6.78 -7.01
#